data_75f57505244543a3be7f12d07569106f
#
_entry.id   75f57505244543a3be7f12d07569106f
#
_cell.length_a   1.000
_cell.length_b   1.000
_cell.length_c   1.000
_cell.angle_alpha   90.00
_cell.angle_beta   90.00
_cell.angle_gamma   90.00
#
_symmetry.space_group_name_H-M   'P 1'
#
loop_
_entity.id
_entity.type
_entity.pdbx_description
1 polymer ?
#
loop_
_entity_poly.entity_id
_entity_poly.type
_entity_poly.pdbx_seq_one_letter_code
_entity_poly.pdbx_strand_id
1 'polypeptide(L)'
;MARFLALGLIALPLIEIAIFIKVGQIIGLWPTLALVIGAALLGGLLLRQQGVSVLGQLRSNVDRGQMPGRTIADAMMVGVAALFLVLPGFLSDLVALALLLPPVRGWIYAALASRVTVVETSSFRHRSGQTGPRLGGEGSIDLDQDDYRPR
;
A
#
# COMPACT_ATOMS: atom_id res chain seq x y z
N MET A 1 1.50 20.58 -15.54
CA MET A 1 1.95 19.38 -14.80
C MET A 1 2.74 18.41 -15.68
N ALA A 2 2.29 18.05 -16.89
CA ALA A 2 3.01 17.12 -17.78
C ALA A 2 4.47 17.57 -18.12
N ARG A 3 4.72 18.86 -18.29
CA ARG A 3 6.06 19.39 -18.58
C ARG A 3 7.05 19.16 -17.43
N PHE A 4 6.60 19.29 -16.17
CA PHE A 4 7.46 19.04 -15.01
C PHE A 4 7.74 17.53 -14.82
N LEU A 5 6.80 16.68 -15.16
CA LEU A 5 7.00 15.23 -15.16
C LEU A 5 8.01 14.82 -16.24
N ALA A 6 7.88 15.35 -17.45
CA ALA A 6 8.83 15.09 -18.54
C ALA A 6 10.24 15.59 -18.21
N LEU A 7 10.36 16.79 -17.63
CA LEU A 7 11.63 17.33 -17.16
C LEU A 7 12.25 16.47 -16.06
N GLY A 8 11.45 16.02 -15.09
CA GLY A 8 11.91 15.12 -14.01
C GLY A 8 12.40 13.78 -14.54
N LEU A 9 11.70 13.22 -15.54
CA LEU A 9 12.05 11.94 -16.14
C LEU A 9 13.40 12.02 -16.89
N ILE A 10 13.71 13.15 -17.51
CA ILE A 10 14.99 13.37 -18.20
C ILE A 10 16.09 13.79 -17.19
N ALA A 11 15.74 14.58 -16.18
CA ALA A 11 16.69 15.07 -15.19
C ALA A 11 17.21 13.95 -14.28
N LEU A 12 16.35 12.97 -13.96
CA LEU A 12 16.72 11.88 -13.06
C LEU A 12 17.95 11.08 -13.55
N PRO A 13 17.99 10.54 -14.78
CA PRO A 13 19.19 9.86 -15.29
C PRO A 13 20.42 10.74 -15.33
N LEU A 14 20.27 12.03 -15.67
CA LEU A 14 21.40 12.97 -15.72
C LEU A 14 21.99 13.20 -14.32
N ILE A 15 21.14 13.34 -13.32
CA ILE A 15 21.57 13.49 -11.92
C ILE A 15 22.26 12.20 -11.46
N GLU A 16 21.74 11.04 -11.82
CA GLU A 16 22.34 9.74 -11.45
C GLU A 16 23.74 9.60 -12.04
N ILE A 17 23.91 9.92 -13.32
CA ILE A 17 25.23 9.91 -13.97
C ILE A 17 26.19 10.88 -13.27
N ALA A 18 25.72 12.08 -12.93
CA ALA A 18 26.53 13.06 -12.24
C ALA A 18 26.97 12.59 -10.84
N ILE A 19 26.07 11.96 -10.11
CA ILE A 19 26.36 11.33 -8.79
C ILE A 19 27.37 10.21 -8.97
N PHE A 20 27.18 9.34 -9.96
CA PHE A 20 28.06 8.22 -10.27
C PHE A 20 29.50 8.67 -10.55
N ILE A 21 29.64 9.72 -11.36
CA ILE A 21 30.95 10.33 -11.67
C ILE A 21 31.57 10.89 -10.40
N LYS A 22 30.82 11.62 -9.60
CA LYS A 22 31.31 12.22 -8.34
C LYS A 22 31.74 11.16 -7.33
N VAL A 23 30.95 10.12 -7.13
CA VAL A 23 31.27 9.01 -6.22
C VAL A 23 32.54 8.30 -6.73
N GLY A 24 32.61 7.98 -8.04
CA GLY A 24 33.76 7.34 -8.64
C GLY A 24 35.05 8.17 -8.54
N GLN A 25 34.94 9.51 -8.57
CA GLN A 25 36.10 10.41 -8.37
C GLN A 25 36.59 10.42 -6.90
N ILE A 26 35.68 10.22 -5.93
CA ILE A 26 36.04 10.29 -4.51
C ILE A 26 36.58 8.93 -4.01
N ILE A 27 35.90 7.84 -4.30
CA ILE A 27 36.23 6.51 -3.76
C ILE A 27 36.92 5.59 -4.78
N GLY A 28 36.98 6.01 -6.05
CA GLY A 28 37.56 5.21 -7.13
C GLY A 28 36.55 4.26 -7.80
N LEU A 29 36.94 3.74 -8.96
CA LEU A 29 36.09 2.90 -9.79
C LEU A 29 35.66 1.60 -9.12
N TRP A 30 36.60 0.85 -8.57
CA TRP A 30 36.34 -0.46 -7.99
C TRP A 30 35.40 -0.45 -6.78
N PRO A 31 35.60 0.45 -5.78
CA PRO A 31 34.63 0.59 -4.70
C PRO A 31 33.25 1.04 -5.16
N THR A 32 33.17 1.92 -6.16
CA THR A 32 31.89 2.36 -6.72
C THR A 32 31.13 1.20 -7.36
N LEU A 33 31.81 0.36 -8.15
CA LEU A 33 31.19 -0.83 -8.74
C LEU A 33 30.74 -1.82 -7.66
N ALA A 34 31.57 -2.06 -6.63
CA ALA A 34 31.22 -2.94 -5.53
C ALA A 34 29.97 -2.42 -4.77
N LEU A 35 29.85 -1.11 -4.60
CA LEU A 35 28.71 -0.46 -3.93
C LEU A 35 27.43 -0.64 -4.75
N VAL A 36 27.49 -0.45 -6.07
CA VAL A 36 26.33 -0.64 -6.96
C VAL A 36 25.87 -2.10 -6.97
N ILE A 37 26.82 -3.03 -7.15
CA ILE A 37 26.49 -4.47 -7.13
C ILE A 37 25.91 -4.86 -5.76
N GLY A 38 26.53 -4.39 -4.66
CA GLY A 38 26.04 -4.62 -3.31
C GLY A 38 24.62 -4.07 -3.08
N ALA A 39 24.35 -2.85 -3.54
CA ALA A 39 23.02 -2.24 -3.45
C ALA A 39 21.98 -3.04 -4.26
N ALA A 40 22.32 -3.46 -5.48
CA ALA A 40 21.43 -4.27 -6.31
C ALA A 40 21.12 -5.64 -5.68
N LEU A 41 22.13 -6.31 -5.10
CA LEU A 41 21.93 -7.60 -4.41
C LEU A 41 21.07 -7.43 -3.14
N LEU A 42 21.37 -6.44 -2.30
CA LEU A 42 20.60 -6.14 -1.10
C LEU A 42 19.17 -5.74 -1.44
N GLY A 43 19.01 -4.87 -2.43
CA GLY A 43 17.70 -4.43 -2.90
C GLY A 43 16.88 -5.58 -3.46
N GLY A 44 17.47 -6.43 -4.29
CA GLY A 44 16.82 -7.62 -4.83
C GLY A 44 16.39 -8.61 -3.74
N LEU A 45 17.23 -8.81 -2.71
CA LEU A 45 16.90 -9.67 -1.57
C LEU A 45 15.73 -9.10 -0.75
N LEU A 46 15.79 -7.80 -0.42
CA LEU A 46 14.73 -7.11 0.31
C LEU A 46 13.42 -7.09 -0.50
N LEU A 47 13.50 -6.84 -1.80
CA LEU A 47 12.35 -6.85 -2.68
C LEU A 47 11.69 -8.23 -2.69
N ARG A 48 12.48 -9.30 -2.79
CA ARG A 48 11.96 -10.67 -2.74
C ARG A 48 11.25 -10.95 -1.42
N GLN A 49 11.84 -10.60 -0.29
CA GLN A 49 11.23 -10.82 1.03
C GLN A 49 9.94 -10.01 1.21
N GLN A 50 9.98 -8.73 0.87
CA GLN A 50 8.85 -7.83 1.04
C GLN A 50 7.75 -8.12 0.01
N GLY A 51 8.12 -8.41 -1.24
CA GLY A 51 7.18 -8.70 -2.31
C GLY A 51 6.34 -9.95 -2.01
N VAL A 52 6.98 -11.04 -1.57
CA VAL A 52 6.27 -12.27 -1.18
C VAL A 52 5.34 -12.03 -0.01
N SER A 53 5.78 -11.27 1.00
CA SER A 53 4.97 -10.93 2.18
C SER A 53 3.73 -10.11 1.80
N VAL A 54 3.91 -9.06 1.01
CA VAL A 54 2.82 -8.17 0.58
C VAL A 54 1.84 -8.92 -0.33
N LEU A 55 2.34 -9.76 -1.24
CA LEU A 55 1.50 -10.56 -2.14
C LEU A 55 0.68 -11.59 -1.36
N GLY A 56 1.27 -12.21 -0.33
CA GLY A 56 0.57 -13.12 0.58
C GLY A 56 -0.55 -12.44 1.35
N GLN A 57 -0.29 -11.26 1.89
CA GLN A 57 -1.30 -10.44 2.57
C GLN A 57 -2.43 -10.01 1.62
N LEU A 58 -2.09 -9.62 0.40
CA LEU A 58 -3.08 -9.21 -0.59
C LEU A 58 -4.02 -10.39 -0.92
N ARG A 59 -3.46 -11.58 -1.20
CA ARG A 59 -4.26 -12.79 -1.46
C ARG A 59 -5.17 -13.13 -0.28
N SER A 60 -4.61 -13.19 0.93
CA SER A 60 -5.38 -13.49 2.15
C SER A 60 -6.53 -12.50 2.40
N ASN A 61 -6.33 -11.23 2.08
CA ASN A 61 -7.36 -10.21 2.24
C ASN A 61 -8.45 -10.34 1.16
N VAL A 62 -8.06 -10.64 -0.08
CA VAL A 62 -9.02 -10.89 -1.18
C VAL A 62 -9.87 -12.12 -0.88
N ASP A 63 -9.27 -13.21 -0.40
CA ASP A 63 -9.98 -14.45 -0.04
C ASP A 63 -11.01 -14.22 1.08
N ARG A 64 -10.75 -13.24 1.94
CA ARG A 64 -11.68 -12.83 3.01
C ARG A 64 -12.68 -11.76 2.60
N GLY A 65 -12.67 -11.35 1.33
CA GLY A 65 -13.51 -10.25 0.83
C GLY A 65 -13.15 -8.88 1.41
N GLN A 66 -11.94 -8.73 1.98
CA GLN A 66 -11.46 -7.50 2.59
C GLN A 66 -10.34 -6.92 1.72
N MET A 67 -10.44 -5.64 1.39
CA MET A 67 -9.35 -4.89 0.74
C MET A 67 -8.98 -3.68 1.60
N PRO A 68 -8.17 -3.87 2.65
CA PRO A 68 -7.73 -2.74 3.46
C PRO A 68 -6.82 -1.83 2.61
N GLY A 69 -7.15 -0.55 2.55
CA GLY A 69 -6.42 0.44 1.76
C GLY A 69 -4.92 0.48 2.05
N ARG A 70 -4.52 0.14 3.28
CA ARG A 70 -3.12 0.02 3.68
C ARG A 70 -2.38 -1.09 2.92
N THR A 71 -2.99 -2.26 2.75
CA THR A 71 -2.35 -3.38 2.02
C THR A 71 -2.14 -3.03 0.55
N ILE A 72 -3.10 -2.31 -0.05
CA ILE A 72 -2.98 -1.82 -1.43
C ILE A 72 -1.85 -0.79 -1.53
N ALA A 73 -1.78 0.16 -0.59
CA ALA A 73 -0.73 1.16 -0.55
C ALA A 73 0.67 0.51 -0.38
N ASP A 74 0.79 -0.48 0.51
CA ASP A 74 2.03 -1.25 0.69
C ASP A 74 2.44 -1.97 -0.61
N ALA A 75 1.48 -2.60 -1.31
CA ALA A 75 1.74 -3.25 -2.59
C ALA A 75 2.21 -2.27 -3.67
N MET A 76 1.59 -1.10 -3.74
CA MET A 76 2.01 -0.04 -4.67
C MET A 76 3.41 0.48 -4.36
N MET A 77 3.75 0.72 -3.09
CA MET A 77 5.07 1.19 -2.68
C MET A 77 6.17 0.16 -2.99
N VAL A 78 5.90 -1.13 -2.75
CA VAL A 78 6.82 -2.22 -3.13
C VAL A 78 6.96 -2.31 -4.65
N GLY A 79 5.87 -2.13 -5.41
CA GLY A 79 5.90 -2.10 -6.86
C GLY A 79 6.74 -0.94 -7.41
N VAL A 80 6.59 0.26 -6.84
CA VAL A 80 7.40 1.44 -7.20
C VAL A 80 8.88 1.22 -6.83
N ALA A 81 9.15 0.64 -5.66
CA ALA A 81 10.51 0.29 -5.26
C ALA A 81 11.15 -0.72 -6.24
N ALA A 82 10.38 -1.72 -6.70
CA ALA A 82 10.83 -2.65 -7.71
C ALA A 82 11.19 -1.97 -9.03
N LEU A 83 10.36 -1.01 -9.46
CA LEU A 83 10.61 -0.26 -10.68
C LEU A 83 11.91 0.55 -10.58
N PHE A 84 12.15 1.23 -9.46
CA PHE A 84 13.38 1.97 -9.24
C PHE A 84 14.62 1.07 -9.16
N LEU A 85 14.49 -0.11 -8.60
CA LEU A 85 15.59 -1.07 -8.50
C LEU A 85 15.98 -1.69 -9.85
N VAL A 86 15.03 -1.79 -10.80
CA VAL A 86 15.28 -2.27 -12.17
C VAL A 86 16.04 -1.22 -13.00
N LEU A 87 15.86 0.05 -12.70
CA LEU A 87 16.60 1.16 -13.29
C LEU A 87 17.88 1.38 -12.48
N PRO A 88 19.02 0.85 -12.90
CA PRO A 88 20.24 0.93 -12.10
C PRO A 88 20.69 2.40 -11.97
N GLY A 89 20.62 2.92 -10.78
CA GLY A 89 21.04 4.26 -10.45
C GLY A 89 21.29 4.42 -8.97
N PHE A 90 22.20 5.32 -8.58
CA PHE A 90 22.59 5.51 -7.19
C PHE A 90 21.47 6.13 -6.35
N LEU A 91 20.80 7.14 -6.90
CA LEU A 91 19.69 7.83 -6.22
C LEU A 91 18.41 6.98 -6.25
N SER A 92 18.10 6.36 -7.39
CA SER A 92 16.94 5.48 -7.51
C SER A 92 17.04 4.26 -6.60
N ASP A 93 18.22 3.65 -6.47
CA ASP A 93 18.45 2.53 -5.55
C ASP A 93 18.27 2.96 -4.08
N LEU A 94 18.75 4.15 -3.70
CA LEU A 94 18.55 4.69 -2.35
C LEU A 94 17.06 4.91 -2.04
N VAL A 95 16.31 5.46 -3.00
CA VAL A 95 14.86 5.65 -2.88
C VAL A 95 14.15 4.30 -2.81
N ALA A 96 14.54 3.35 -3.65
CA ALA A 96 13.97 1.99 -3.64
C ALA A 96 14.19 1.30 -2.29
N LEU A 97 15.43 1.35 -1.77
CA LEU A 97 15.76 0.79 -0.46
C LEU A 97 14.96 1.46 0.66
N ALA A 98 14.81 2.78 0.64
CA ALA A 98 13.99 3.51 1.60
C ALA A 98 12.52 3.05 1.55
N LEU A 99 11.95 2.90 0.36
CA LEU A 99 10.57 2.42 0.17
C LEU A 99 10.36 0.96 0.62
N LEU A 100 11.41 0.13 0.56
CA LEU A 100 11.33 -1.24 1.04
C LEU A 100 11.33 -1.32 2.57
N LEU A 101 11.80 -0.30 3.29
CA LEU A 101 11.82 -0.29 4.74
C LEU A 101 10.41 -0.10 5.32
N PRO A 102 9.90 -1.01 6.18
CA PRO A 102 8.55 -0.91 6.75
C PRO A 102 8.27 0.40 7.49
N PRO A 103 9.19 1.00 8.27
CA PRO A 103 8.93 2.27 8.96
C PRO A 103 8.72 3.44 7.99
N VAL A 104 9.44 3.46 6.87
CA VAL A 104 9.30 4.51 5.84
C VAL A 104 7.92 4.45 5.20
N ARG A 105 7.45 3.24 4.87
CA ARG A 105 6.09 3.03 4.35
C ARG A 105 5.02 3.48 5.32
N GLY A 106 5.19 3.18 6.61
CA GLY A 106 4.27 3.65 7.65
C GLY A 106 4.19 5.18 7.72
N TRP A 107 5.32 5.86 7.60
CA TRP A 107 5.39 7.32 7.58
C TRP A 107 4.74 7.91 6.32
N ILE A 108 5.04 7.35 5.14
CA ILE A 108 4.43 7.78 3.87
C ILE A 108 2.91 7.57 3.92
N TYR A 109 2.46 6.41 4.40
CA TYR A 109 1.03 6.14 4.54
C TYR A 109 0.35 7.14 5.47
N ALA A 110 0.95 7.45 6.63
CA ALA A 110 0.41 8.44 7.56
C ALA A 110 0.33 9.84 6.93
N ALA A 111 1.35 10.23 6.17
CA ALA A 111 1.38 11.51 5.46
C ALA A 111 0.34 11.59 4.32
N LEU A 112 0.09 10.49 3.61
CA LEU A 112 -0.96 10.42 2.59
C LEU A 112 -2.36 10.38 3.23
N ALA A 113 -2.55 9.56 4.25
CA ALA A 113 -3.83 9.41 4.94
C ALA A 113 -4.33 10.72 5.56
N SER A 114 -3.41 11.58 6.01
CA SER A 114 -3.76 12.90 6.54
C SER A 114 -4.32 13.87 5.48
N ARG A 115 -4.08 13.59 4.19
CA ARG A 115 -4.56 14.40 3.06
C ARG A 115 -5.77 13.81 2.34
N VAL A 116 -6.05 12.52 2.58
CA VAL A 116 -7.19 11.82 2.00
C VAL A 116 -8.21 11.65 3.10
N THR A 117 -9.31 12.37 3.01
CA THR A 117 -10.50 12.06 3.81
C THR A 117 -11.01 10.71 3.29
N VAL A 118 -10.60 9.64 3.94
CA VAL A 118 -11.20 8.33 3.69
C VAL A 118 -12.64 8.47 4.12
N VAL A 119 -13.55 8.61 3.17
CA VAL A 119 -14.96 8.35 3.41
C VAL A 119 -15.00 6.86 3.74
N GLU A 120 -14.90 6.55 5.04
CA GLU A 120 -15.28 5.23 5.49
C GLU A 120 -16.71 5.03 5.02
N THR A 121 -16.83 4.30 3.92
CA THR A 121 -18.10 3.64 3.62
C THR A 121 -18.25 2.69 4.80
N SER A 122 -18.97 3.17 5.82
CA SER A 122 -19.35 2.36 6.96
C SER A 122 -19.92 1.09 6.35
N SER A 123 -19.10 0.04 6.33
CA SER A 123 -19.60 -1.30 6.11
C SER A 123 -20.80 -1.39 7.02
N PHE A 124 -21.95 -1.58 6.43
CA PHE A 124 -23.17 -1.92 7.15
C PHE A 124 -22.78 -3.10 8.04
N ARG A 125 -22.29 -2.78 9.22
CA ARG A 125 -22.12 -3.75 10.28
C ARG A 125 -23.57 -4.14 10.59
N HIS A 126 -23.98 -5.22 9.96
CA HIS A 126 -25.19 -5.90 10.28
C HIS A 126 -25.08 -6.19 11.78
N ARG A 127 -25.59 -5.27 12.56
CA ARG A 127 -25.71 -5.40 14.01
C ARG A 127 -26.83 -6.40 14.25
N SER A 128 -26.52 -7.66 13.91
CA SER A 128 -27.34 -8.77 14.40
C SER A 128 -26.96 -8.93 15.87
N GLY A 129 -27.73 -8.36 16.69
CA GLY A 129 -27.55 -8.49 18.13
C GLY A 129 -28.28 -7.37 18.86
N GLN A 130 -29.56 -7.63 19.10
CA GLN A 130 -30.28 -7.20 20.31
C GLN A 130 -30.25 -5.69 20.62
N THR A 131 -31.27 -5.05 20.22
CA THR A 131 -32.25 -4.37 21.09
C THR A 131 -33.25 -3.74 20.15
N GLY A 132 -34.18 -4.53 19.60
CA GLY A 132 -35.47 -3.95 19.21
C GLY A 132 -36.02 -3.27 20.45
N PRO A 133 -36.60 -2.07 20.35
CA PRO A 133 -37.39 -1.58 21.44
C PRO A 133 -38.42 -2.66 21.74
N ARG A 134 -38.38 -3.18 22.97
CA ARG A 134 -39.53 -3.92 23.50
C ARG A 134 -40.66 -2.96 23.45
N LEU A 135 -41.53 -3.07 22.48
CA LEU A 135 -42.87 -2.54 22.52
C LEU A 135 -43.57 -3.36 23.60
N GLY A 136 -43.27 -3.02 24.86
CA GLY A 136 -44.07 -3.36 26.00
C GLY A 136 -45.24 -2.38 25.97
N GLY A 137 -46.31 -2.76 25.37
CA GLY A 137 -47.56 -2.05 25.31
C GLY A 137 -48.60 -3.05 24.88
N GLU A 138 -49.47 -3.39 25.81
CA GLU A 138 -50.74 -4.09 25.68
C GLU A 138 -51.37 -3.85 24.32
N GLY A 139 -51.32 -4.88 23.45
CA GLY A 139 -51.89 -4.85 22.13
C GLY A 139 -51.46 -6.06 21.30
N SER A 140 -51.27 -7.23 21.92
CA SER A 140 -51.31 -8.46 21.17
C SER A 140 -52.75 -8.62 20.68
N ILE A 141 -52.96 -8.38 19.39
CA ILE A 141 -54.21 -8.74 18.72
C ILE A 141 -54.18 -10.23 18.68
N ASP A 142 -54.91 -10.87 19.59
CA ASP A 142 -55.18 -12.28 19.58
C ASP A 142 -56.20 -12.51 18.45
N LEU A 143 -55.76 -13.07 17.36
CA LEU A 143 -56.64 -13.42 16.23
C LEU A 143 -57.28 -14.76 16.61
N ASP A 144 -58.52 -14.66 17.06
CA ASP A 144 -59.33 -15.85 17.33
C ASP A 144 -59.52 -16.70 16.07
N GLN A 145 -59.59 -17.99 16.21
CA GLN A 145 -59.72 -18.99 15.14
C GLN A 145 -60.95 -18.77 14.23
N ASP A 146 -61.87 -17.92 14.60
CA ASP A 146 -63.07 -17.59 13.85
C ASP A 146 -62.86 -16.55 12.72
N ASP A 147 -61.70 -15.89 12.67
CA ASP A 147 -61.37 -14.93 11.62
C ASP A 147 -60.90 -15.62 10.30
N TYR A 148 -60.71 -16.91 10.30
CA TYR A 148 -60.40 -17.72 9.14
C TYR A 148 -61.63 -18.46 8.59
N ARG A 149 -62.59 -17.74 8.05
CA ARG A 149 -63.60 -18.35 7.18
C ARG A 149 -63.26 -18.09 5.71
N PRO A 150 -62.83 -19.12 4.94
CA PRO A 150 -62.74 -18.99 3.51
C PRO A 150 -64.19 -18.96 2.94
N ARG A 151 -64.45 -17.98 2.11
CA ARG A 151 -65.63 -17.90 1.27
C ARG A 151 -65.51 -18.84 0.09
#